data_67d1af578c6d8591ce7c28c915e3fd6c
#
_entry.id   67d1af578c6d8591ce7c28c915e3fd6c
#
_cell.length_a   1.000
_cell.length_b   1.000
_cell.length_c   1.000
_cell.angle_alpha   90.00
_cell.angle_beta   90.00
_cell.angle_gamma   90.00
#
_symmetry.space_group_name_H-M   'P 1'
#
loop_
_entity.id
_entity.type
_entity.pdbx_description
1 polymer ?
#
loop_
_entity_poly.entity_id
_entity_poly.type
_entity_poly.pdbx_seq_one_letter_code
_entity_poly.pdbx_strand_id
1 'polypeptide(L)'
;MSNTIEKALLRQKEAERLKKEAEEPSAEISNEIESNATISDTPQVEEIQSAESKKNKEPNSEKQVETALVNDDEEESGEAQFTSQRFDIDIVDLESRGFVSLHSTRSQINEEYREIKRKLLANAFGAMSRTLTNPNIIMVTSARPSEGKTFTAVNLALSIAAEQDKRVLLVDADVLKPNTLRTLGLRERSGLMEYLLGDVKHIGEVMFRSNIEKLRVIPAGRSHHLSTELLASGAMHELITEFSTRYADRVVIIDTPPIIGINESAVLANFAGQAVVVVEEGRSKLSDIEKAVERLNPDMAIGFVVNKSLNSSEQTGYYGYHYYGSDREGEEEPAPKA
;
A
#
# COMPACT_ATOMS: atom_id res chain seq x y z
N MET A 1 -4.38 -10.78 -33.79
CA MET A 1 -3.83 -9.88 -32.77
C MET A 1 -4.49 -8.49 -32.72
N SER A 2 -5.36 -8.14 -33.70
CA SER A 2 -6.11 -6.86 -33.71
C SER A 2 -7.27 -6.78 -32.70
N ASN A 3 -7.78 -7.92 -32.23
CA ASN A 3 -9.07 -7.99 -31.54
C ASN A 3 -9.06 -7.59 -30.05
N THR A 4 -7.92 -7.59 -29.39
CA THR A 4 -7.83 -7.30 -27.94
C THR A 4 -7.69 -5.81 -27.66
N ILE A 5 -6.93 -5.11 -28.49
CA ILE A 5 -6.74 -3.65 -28.40
C ILE A 5 -8.03 -2.92 -28.83
N GLU A 6 -8.70 -3.39 -29.88
CA GLU A 6 -10.00 -2.87 -30.30
C GLU A 6 -11.09 -3.06 -29.23
N LYS A 7 -11.12 -4.21 -28.55
CA LYS A 7 -12.05 -4.44 -27.44
C LYS A 7 -11.76 -3.53 -26.21
N ALA A 8 -10.51 -3.25 -25.91
CA ALA A 8 -10.13 -2.34 -24.85
C ALA A 8 -10.53 -0.89 -25.18
N LEU A 9 -10.31 -0.45 -26.42
CA LEU A 9 -10.72 0.87 -26.91
C LEU A 9 -12.25 1.04 -26.96
N LEU A 10 -12.99 -0.01 -27.33
CA LEU A 10 -14.46 0.01 -27.29
C LEU A 10 -15.01 0.12 -25.86
N ARG A 11 -14.44 -0.60 -24.90
CA ARG A 11 -14.83 -0.51 -23.50
C ARG A 11 -14.51 0.87 -22.90
N GLN A 12 -13.39 1.48 -23.29
CA GLN A 12 -13.04 2.82 -22.84
C GLN A 12 -14.03 3.87 -23.37
N LYS A 13 -14.41 3.79 -24.66
CA LYS A 13 -15.44 4.66 -25.28
C LYS A 13 -16.83 4.47 -24.66
N GLU A 14 -17.18 3.24 -24.31
CA GLU A 14 -18.45 2.92 -23.66
C GLU A 14 -18.52 3.46 -22.22
N ALA A 15 -17.40 3.39 -21.48
CA ALA A 15 -17.27 3.97 -20.15
C ALA A 15 -17.32 5.52 -20.17
N GLU A 16 -16.73 6.15 -21.19
CA GLU A 16 -16.81 7.61 -21.37
C GLU A 16 -18.22 8.06 -21.76
N ARG A 17 -18.96 7.25 -22.54
CA ARG A 17 -20.37 7.53 -22.88
C ARG A 17 -21.29 7.46 -21.67
N LEU A 18 -21.12 6.41 -20.84
CA LEU A 18 -21.89 6.26 -19.60
C LEU A 18 -21.59 7.36 -18.57
N LYS A 19 -20.35 7.88 -18.54
CA LYS A 19 -20.02 9.03 -17.71
C LYS A 19 -20.70 10.32 -18.19
N LYS A 20 -20.79 10.54 -19.51
CA LYS A 20 -21.48 11.70 -20.07
C LYS A 20 -23.00 11.63 -19.86
N GLU A 21 -23.60 10.46 -19.95
CA GLU A 21 -25.04 10.25 -19.69
C GLU A 21 -25.39 10.40 -18.18
N ALA A 22 -24.40 10.24 -17.27
CA ALA A 22 -24.57 10.46 -15.84
C ALA A 22 -24.35 11.91 -15.39
N GLU A 23 -23.78 12.76 -16.24
CA GLU A 23 -23.52 14.19 -15.97
C GLU A 23 -24.57 15.16 -16.56
N GLU A 24 -25.56 14.67 -17.32
CA GLU A 24 -26.67 15.51 -17.74
C GLU A 24 -27.72 15.60 -16.62
N PRO A 25 -28.02 16.81 -16.09
CA PRO A 25 -29.07 16.98 -15.09
C PRO A 25 -30.42 16.78 -15.75
N SER A 26 -31.21 15.79 -15.32
CA SER A 26 -32.61 15.59 -15.64
C SER A 26 -33.45 16.78 -15.14
N ALA A 27 -33.61 17.76 -16.01
CA ALA A 27 -34.68 18.77 -15.93
C ALA A 27 -35.84 18.22 -16.76
N GLU A 28 -36.83 17.72 -16.08
CA GLU A 28 -38.23 17.54 -16.48
C GLU A 28 -38.80 16.33 -15.74
N ILE A 29 -39.39 16.55 -14.59
CA ILE A 29 -40.60 15.93 -14.03
C ILE A 29 -40.88 16.67 -12.70
N SER A 30 -41.49 17.84 -12.84
CA SER A 30 -42.21 18.50 -11.77
C SER A 30 -43.51 18.96 -12.40
N ASN A 31 -44.51 18.12 -12.37
CA ASN A 31 -45.95 18.50 -12.40
C ASN A 31 -46.79 17.24 -12.58
N GLU A 32 -47.60 17.00 -11.62
CA GLU A 32 -48.70 16.05 -11.48
C GLU A 32 -48.48 15.10 -10.30
N ILE A 33 -48.99 15.53 -9.17
CA ILE A 33 -49.86 14.82 -8.23
C ILE A 33 -50.10 15.77 -7.05
N GLU A 34 -51.04 16.73 -7.25
CA GLU A 34 -51.94 17.21 -6.21
C GLU A 34 -53.30 16.58 -6.50
N SER A 35 -53.79 15.84 -5.57
CA SER A 35 -55.18 15.62 -5.19
C SER A 35 -55.47 14.18 -4.77
N ASN A 36 -55.69 14.01 -3.49
CA ASN A 36 -56.76 13.34 -2.74
C ASN A 36 -56.20 12.89 -1.39
N ALA A 37 -56.43 13.63 -0.40
CA ALA A 37 -57.49 13.82 0.56
C ALA A 37 -57.90 12.54 1.34
N THR A 38 -57.61 12.64 2.63
CA THR A 38 -58.43 12.41 3.82
C THR A 38 -58.65 11.00 4.36
N ILE A 39 -58.53 11.04 5.67
CA ILE A 39 -59.26 10.34 6.76
C ILE A 39 -58.40 9.34 7.58
N SER A 40 -57.99 9.79 8.75
CA SER A 40 -58.31 9.42 10.15
C SER A 40 -57.83 8.04 10.59
N ASP A 41 -57.03 7.95 11.65
CA ASP A 41 -57.49 7.87 13.06
C ASP A 41 -56.25 7.80 14.01
N THR A 42 -56.34 8.63 15.03
CA THR A 42 -55.57 8.51 16.26
C THR A 42 -56.36 7.66 17.24
N PRO A 43 -55.73 6.93 18.20
CA PRO A 43 -55.77 7.42 19.57
C PRO A 43 -54.48 7.17 20.42
N GLN A 44 -54.14 8.22 21.18
CA GLN A 44 -54.06 8.32 22.67
C GLN A 44 -53.01 7.47 23.38
N VAL A 45 -51.97 8.11 23.88
CA VAL A 45 -51.68 8.69 25.20
C VAL A 45 -51.86 7.71 26.38
N GLU A 46 -50.74 7.41 27.04
CA GLU A 46 -50.68 7.32 28.52
C GLU A 46 -49.32 7.78 29.07
N GLU A 47 -49.40 8.92 29.78
CA GLU A 47 -48.42 9.41 30.74
C GLU A 47 -48.39 8.51 31.98
N ILE A 48 -47.22 8.28 32.54
CA ILE A 48 -47.10 8.12 34.00
C ILE A 48 -45.86 8.89 34.49
N GLN A 49 -46.14 9.81 35.39
CA GLN A 49 -45.31 10.75 36.10
C GLN A 49 -44.60 10.14 37.31
N SER A 50 -43.52 10.85 37.67
CA SER A 50 -43.06 11.22 39.04
C SER A 50 -42.21 10.22 39.80
N ALA A 51 -41.14 10.59 40.50
CA ALA A 51 -40.88 11.66 41.45
C ALA A 51 -39.38 11.80 41.77
N GLU A 52 -38.86 12.99 41.83
CA GLU A 52 -38.18 13.73 42.94
C GLU A 52 -37.32 12.91 43.92
N SER A 53 -36.09 13.26 44.32
CA SER A 53 -35.63 14.53 44.89
C SER A 53 -34.18 14.47 45.41
N LYS A 54 -33.55 15.65 45.44
CA LYS A 54 -32.58 16.24 46.37
C LYS A 54 -31.08 16.02 46.21
N LYS A 55 -30.43 17.06 45.71
CA LYS A 55 -29.69 18.18 46.40
C LYS A 55 -28.29 17.87 46.93
N ASN A 56 -27.38 18.65 46.40
CA ASN A 56 -26.30 19.46 47.01
C ASN A 56 -24.86 19.03 46.78
N LYS A 57 -24.09 19.80 46.09
CA LYS A 57 -23.10 20.83 46.46
C LYS A 57 -21.95 20.85 45.49
N GLU A 58 -21.79 21.95 44.79
CA GLU A 58 -20.48 22.41 44.32
C GLU A 58 -19.61 22.83 45.53
N PRO A 59 -18.27 22.81 45.37
CA PRO A 59 -17.61 23.99 44.82
C PRO A 59 -16.39 23.72 43.93
N ASN A 60 -16.31 24.54 42.87
CA ASN A 60 -15.19 25.25 42.30
C ASN A 60 -13.76 24.80 42.64
N SER A 61 -13.01 24.34 41.64
CA SER A 61 -11.61 24.69 41.51
C SER A 61 -11.17 24.57 40.03
N GLU A 62 -10.78 25.67 39.48
CA GLU A 62 -10.03 25.84 38.26
C GLU A 62 -8.84 24.87 38.24
N LYS A 63 -8.76 23.99 37.22
CA LYS A 63 -7.53 23.34 36.85
C LYS A 63 -7.35 23.43 35.35
N GLN A 64 -6.26 24.04 35.02
CA GLN A 64 -5.60 24.25 33.75
C GLN A 64 -5.77 23.07 32.82
N VAL A 65 -6.19 23.37 31.59
CA VAL A 65 -6.14 22.47 30.46
C VAL A 65 -4.68 22.34 30.03
N GLU A 66 -4.01 21.38 30.58
CA GLU A 66 -2.73 20.89 30.10
C GLU A 66 -3.05 19.98 28.91
N THR A 67 -2.68 20.41 27.72
CA THR A 67 -2.78 19.64 26.49
C THR A 67 -1.81 18.47 26.63
N ALA A 68 -2.33 17.34 27.10
CA ALA A 68 -1.60 16.07 27.06
C ALA A 68 -1.43 15.68 25.58
N LEU A 69 -0.19 15.67 25.12
CA LEU A 69 0.23 14.96 23.95
C LEU A 69 -0.15 13.50 24.17
N VAL A 70 -1.16 13.04 23.44
CA VAL A 70 -1.55 11.64 23.39
C VAL A 70 -0.37 10.90 22.74
N ASN A 71 0.35 10.15 23.54
CA ASN A 71 1.35 9.21 23.06
C ASN A 71 0.60 8.11 22.30
N ASP A 72 0.92 7.94 21.02
CA ASP A 72 0.40 6.90 20.10
C ASP A 72 0.67 5.45 20.56
N ASP A 73 1.24 5.24 21.72
CA ASP A 73 1.60 3.93 22.27
C ASP A 73 0.45 3.22 23.05
N GLU A 74 -0.69 3.88 23.29
CA GLU A 74 -1.77 3.32 24.11
C GLU A 74 -2.89 2.59 23.32
N GLU A 75 -2.94 2.64 22.01
CA GLU A 75 -3.92 1.87 21.22
C GLU A 75 -3.55 0.38 21.01
N GLU A 76 -2.37 -0.06 21.42
CA GLU A 76 -1.94 -1.48 21.34
C GLU A 76 -2.39 -2.36 22.52
N SER A 77 -3.24 -1.89 23.42
CA SER A 77 -3.64 -2.64 24.64
C SER A 77 -4.57 -3.85 24.40
N GLY A 78 -4.82 -4.26 23.17
CA GLY A 78 -5.53 -5.47 22.80
C GLY A 78 -4.67 -6.60 22.22
N GLU A 79 -3.43 -6.32 21.82
CA GLU A 79 -2.48 -7.35 21.42
C GLU A 79 -1.82 -7.89 22.70
N ALA A 80 -2.13 -9.16 23.06
CA ALA A 80 -1.41 -9.89 24.08
C ALA A 80 0.09 -9.56 23.94
N GLN A 81 0.78 -9.33 25.07
CA GLN A 81 2.20 -9.00 25.15
C GLN A 81 3.07 -10.09 24.51
N PHE A 82 2.98 -10.21 23.19
CA PHE A 82 3.97 -10.93 22.43
C PHE A 82 5.22 -10.05 22.47
N THR A 83 6.25 -10.53 23.14
CA THR A 83 7.60 -9.97 23.05
C THR A 83 7.97 -9.99 21.57
N SER A 84 7.62 -8.92 20.85
CA SER A 84 7.86 -8.82 19.41
C SER A 84 9.37 -8.81 19.22
N GLN A 85 9.89 -9.95 18.74
CA GLN A 85 11.29 -10.03 18.37
C GLN A 85 11.57 -8.93 17.36
N ARG A 86 12.65 -8.19 17.58
CA ARG A 86 13.05 -7.08 16.72
C ARG A 86 14.14 -7.54 15.76
N PHE A 87 14.09 -7.03 14.53
CA PHE A 87 15.17 -7.09 13.56
C PHE A 87 15.98 -5.80 13.60
N ASP A 88 17.29 -5.94 13.67
CA ASP A 88 18.21 -4.82 13.46
C ASP A 88 18.75 -4.91 12.04
N ILE A 89 18.22 -4.06 11.17
CA ILE A 89 18.59 -3.95 9.77
C ILE A 89 19.78 -3.00 9.68
N ASP A 90 20.87 -3.42 9.06
CA ASP A 90 22.01 -2.54 8.78
C ASP A 90 21.67 -1.62 7.60
N ILE A 91 21.22 -0.40 7.94
CA ILE A 91 20.80 0.60 6.95
C ILE A 91 21.99 1.06 6.11
N VAL A 92 23.19 1.15 6.69
CA VAL A 92 24.40 1.57 5.99
C VAL A 92 24.83 0.52 4.95
N ASP A 93 24.74 -0.77 5.30
CA ASP A 93 25.00 -1.86 4.35
C ASP A 93 23.97 -1.83 3.21
N LEU A 94 22.68 -1.65 3.52
CA LEU A 94 21.64 -1.54 2.48
C LEU A 94 21.91 -0.37 1.52
N GLU A 95 22.20 0.81 2.03
CA GLU A 95 22.54 1.99 1.22
C GLU A 95 23.77 1.73 0.33
N SER A 96 24.81 1.07 0.86
CA SER A 96 26.01 0.71 0.10
C SER A 96 25.71 -0.26 -1.05
N ARG A 97 24.67 -1.09 -0.92
CA ARG A 97 24.20 -2.02 -1.95
C ARG A 97 23.18 -1.41 -2.90
N GLY A 98 22.97 -0.09 -2.84
CA GLY A 98 22.09 0.64 -3.75
C GLY A 98 20.59 0.56 -3.39
N PHE A 99 20.25 0.36 -2.11
CA PHE A 99 18.88 0.48 -1.64
C PHE A 99 18.53 1.93 -1.31
N VAL A 100 17.23 2.21 -1.20
CA VAL A 100 16.69 3.50 -0.79
C VAL A 100 17.32 3.92 0.55
N SER A 101 17.91 5.12 0.56
CA SER A 101 18.50 5.71 1.76
C SER A 101 17.41 6.37 2.61
N LEU A 102 17.42 6.09 3.91
CA LEU A 102 16.58 6.76 4.90
C LEU A 102 17.21 8.05 5.41
N HIS A 103 18.53 8.22 5.22
CA HIS A 103 19.31 9.37 5.68
C HIS A 103 19.51 10.42 4.56
N SER A 104 19.60 10.00 3.30
CA SER A 104 19.83 10.87 2.16
C SER A 104 18.53 11.12 1.41
N THR A 105 18.17 12.40 1.24
CA THR A 105 16.91 12.79 0.59
C THR A 105 17.00 12.89 -0.93
N ARG A 106 18.19 12.88 -1.54
CA ARG A 106 18.41 13.23 -2.96
C ARG A 106 19.28 12.23 -3.74
N SER A 107 19.18 10.93 -3.44
CA SER A 107 19.74 9.91 -4.33
C SER A 107 18.78 9.64 -5.50
N GLN A 108 19.30 9.25 -6.66
CA GLN A 108 18.47 8.90 -7.82
C GLN A 108 17.45 7.81 -7.45
N ILE A 109 17.87 6.76 -6.77
CA ILE A 109 16.99 5.68 -6.36
C ILE A 109 15.86 6.16 -5.42
N ASN A 110 16.14 7.12 -4.54
CA ASN A 110 15.12 7.69 -3.67
C ASN A 110 14.04 8.42 -4.49
N GLU A 111 14.41 9.20 -5.52
CA GLU A 111 13.45 9.89 -6.37
C GLU A 111 12.64 8.90 -7.21
N GLU A 112 13.26 7.88 -7.78
CA GLU A 112 12.56 6.85 -8.55
C GLU A 112 11.52 6.12 -7.70
N TYR A 113 11.90 5.66 -6.50
CA TYR A 113 10.93 5.00 -5.60
C TYR A 113 9.93 5.97 -4.98
N ARG A 114 10.23 7.26 -4.87
CA ARG A 114 9.26 8.29 -4.48
C ARG A 114 8.14 8.42 -5.51
N GLU A 115 8.47 8.39 -6.80
CA GLU A 115 7.45 8.43 -7.85
C GLU A 115 6.60 7.17 -7.89
N ILE A 116 7.23 5.99 -7.76
CA ILE A 116 6.51 4.70 -7.72
C ILE A 116 5.53 4.68 -6.54
N LYS A 117 6.02 4.98 -5.32
CA LYS A 117 5.17 4.96 -4.12
C LYS A 117 4.01 5.94 -4.17
N ARG A 118 4.20 7.15 -4.73
CA ARG A 118 3.12 8.14 -4.86
C ARG A 118 1.94 7.60 -5.65
N LYS A 119 2.20 6.90 -6.77
CA LYS A 119 1.16 6.26 -7.57
C LYS A 119 0.44 5.17 -6.79
N LEU A 120 1.18 4.31 -6.10
CA LEU A 120 0.63 3.22 -5.31
C LEU A 120 -0.18 3.72 -4.10
N LEU A 121 0.32 4.75 -3.39
CA LEU A 121 -0.40 5.36 -2.27
C LEU A 121 -1.66 6.10 -2.75
N ALA A 122 -1.63 6.76 -3.91
CA ALA A 122 -2.80 7.38 -4.52
C ALA A 122 -3.89 6.34 -4.86
N ASN A 123 -3.52 5.16 -5.33
CA ASN A 123 -4.45 4.05 -5.54
C ASN A 123 -4.96 3.46 -4.21
N ALA A 124 -4.07 3.32 -3.21
CA ALA A 124 -4.41 2.70 -1.92
C ALA A 124 -5.36 3.55 -1.07
N PHE A 125 -5.17 4.88 -1.07
CA PHE A 125 -5.87 5.80 -0.15
C PHE A 125 -6.60 6.95 -0.84
N GLY A 126 -6.40 7.15 -2.14
CA GLY A 126 -7.05 8.19 -2.93
C GLY A 126 -8.42 7.77 -3.49
N ALA A 127 -8.93 8.51 -4.46
CA ALA A 127 -10.24 8.27 -5.06
C ALA A 127 -10.38 6.87 -5.69
N MET A 128 -9.30 6.33 -6.25
CA MET A 128 -9.27 5.00 -6.87
C MET A 128 -9.42 3.85 -5.87
N SER A 129 -9.14 4.07 -4.57
CA SER A 129 -9.26 3.03 -3.55
C SER A 129 -10.66 2.44 -3.45
N ARG A 130 -11.69 3.22 -3.82
CA ARG A 130 -13.10 2.77 -3.77
C ARG A 130 -13.47 1.78 -4.88
N THR A 131 -12.66 1.69 -5.93
CA THR A 131 -12.91 0.81 -7.09
C THR A 131 -12.09 -0.47 -7.05
N LEU A 132 -11.12 -0.56 -6.14
CA LEU A 132 -10.21 -1.69 -5.99
C LEU A 132 -10.59 -2.52 -4.77
N THR A 133 -10.51 -3.83 -4.89
CA THR A 133 -10.57 -4.74 -3.74
C THR A 133 -9.20 -4.74 -3.06
N ASN A 134 -9.14 -4.56 -1.73
CA ASN A 134 -7.89 -4.51 -0.95
C ASN A 134 -6.85 -3.52 -1.52
N PRO A 135 -7.18 -2.24 -1.74
CA PRO A 135 -6.32 -1.29 -2.45
C PRO A 135 -4.96 -1.05 -1.77
N ASN A 136 -4.86 -1.29 -0.46
CA ASN A 136 -3.63 -1.18 0.33
C ASN A 136 -2.76 -2.45 0.31
N ILE A 137 -3.22 -3.54 -0.33
CA ILE A 137 -2.43 -4.76 -0.56
C ILE A 137 -1.78 -4.68 -1.93
N ILE A 138 -0.46 -4.63 -1.96
CA ILE A 138 0.36 -4.47 -3.16
C ILE A 138 1.19 -5.73 -3.36
N MET A 139 0.93 -6.45 -4.43
CA MET A 139 1.74 -7.59 -4.86
C MET A 139 2.93 -7.10 -5.68
N VAL A 140 4.14 -7.56 -5.35
CA VAL A 140 5.34 -7.34 -6.17
C VAL A 140 5.74 -8.66 -6.79
N THR A 141 5.69 -8.76 -8.11
CA THR A 141 5.99 -9.96 -8.87
C THR A 141 6.84 -9.64 -10.10
N SER A 142 7.19 -10.65 -10.86
CA SER A 142 7.89 -10.54 -12.15
C SER A 142 7.46 -11.66 -13.09
N ALA A 143 7.68 -11.52 -14.38
CA ALA A 143 7.40 -12.57 -15.32
C ALA A 143 8.30 -13.80 -15.08
N ARG A 144 9.60 -13.57 -14.83
CA ARG A 144 10.63 -14.60 -14.68
C ARG A 144 11.48 -14.40 -13.41
N PRO A 145 12.20 -15.44 -12.98
CA PRO A 145 13.14 -15.33 -11.86
C PRO A 145 14.25 -14.30 -12.14
N SER A 146 14.74 -13.68 -11.05
CA SER A 146 15.90 -12.78 -11.05
C SER A 146 15.70 -11.43 -11.74
N GLU A 147 14.47 -11.00 -12.05
CA GLU A 147 14.17 -9.66 -12.59
C GLU A 147 14.23 -8.56 -11.51
N GLY A 148 14.34 -8.92 -10.22
CA GLY A 148 14.56 -7.97 -9.12
C GLY A 148 13.32 -7.67 -8.28
N LYS A 149 12.32 -8.56 -8.26
CA LYS A 149 11.09 -8.42 -7.47
C LYS A 149 11.34 -8.14 -5.99
N THR A 150 12.17 -8.95 -5.30
CA THR A 150 12.51 -8.75 -3.89
C THR A 150 13.26 -7.44 -3.65
N PHE A 151 14.20 -7.08 -4.54
CA PHE A 151 14.87 -5.77 -4.48
C PHE A 151 13.85 -4.62 -4.56
N THR A 152 12.90 -4.72 -5.49
CA THR A 152 11.83 -3.72 -5.66
C THR A 152 10.91 -3.68 -4.44
N ALA A 153 10.50 -4.84 -3.90
CA ALA A 153 9.63 -4.93 -2.73
C ALA A 153 10.27 -4.29 -1.48
N VAL A 154 11.56 -4.58 -1.23
CA VAL A 154 12.31 -4.01 -0.11
C VAL A 154 12.47 -2.50 -0.27
N ASN A 155 12.87 -2.00 -1.45
CA ASN A 155 13.03 -0.57 -1.70
C ASN A 155 11.70 0.19 -1.57
N LEU A 156 10.62 -0.40 -2.06
CA LEU A 156 9.28 0.18 -1.92
C LEU A 156 8.88 0.26 -0.44
N ALA A 157 9.16 -0.80 0.34
CA ALA A 157 8.90 -0.82 1.78
C ALA A 157 9.71 0.25 2.52
N LEU A 158 11.01 0.39 2.22
CA LEU A 158 11.86 1.44 2.80
C LEU A 158 11.36 2.85 2.43
N SER A 159 11.00 3.05 1.15
CA SER A 159 10.48 4.33 0.68
C SER A 159 9.15 4.71 1.34
N ILE A 160 8.24 3.76 1.59
CA ILE A 160 6.96 4.00 2.28
C ILE A 160 7.20 4.21 3.79
N ALA A 161 8.13 3.46 4.42
CA ALA A 161 8.47 3.65 5.82
C ALA A 161 9.03 5.05 6.13
N ALA A 162 9.57 5.74 5.12
CA ALA A 162 10.01 7.14 5.24
C ALA A 162 8.85 8.16 5.25
N GLU A 163 7.60 7.77 4.95
CA GLU A 163 6.43 8.65 5.06
C GLU A 163 6.06 8.93 6.51
N GLN A 164 5.49 10.12 6.79
CA GLN A 164 5.16 10.50 8.16
C GLN A 164 3.94 9.75 8.72
N ASP A 165 2.94 9.56 7.88
CA ASP A 165 1.60 9.09 8.25
C ASP A 165 1.26 7.70 7.71
N LYS A 166 2.25 6.94 7.21
CA LYS A 166 2.06 5.60 6.67
C LYS A 166 2.96 4.58 7.37
N ARG A 167 2.39 3.41 7.59
CA ARG A 167 3.10 2.22 8.07
C ARG A 167 3.15 1.19 6.96
N VAL A 168 4.17 0.35 6.96
CA VAL A 168 4.34 -0.68 5.94
C VAL A 168 4.61 -2.03 6.59
N LEU A 169 3.94 -3.05 6.05
CA LEU A 169 4.18 -4.44 6.35
C LEU A 169 4.74 -5.11 5.09
N LEU A 170 5.97 -5.60 5.16
CA LEU A 170 6.58 -6.38 4.10
C LEU A 170 6.39 -7.86 4.41
N VAL A 171 5.72 -8.57 3.52
CA VAL A 171 5.45 -10.01 3.64
C VAL A 171 6.22 -10.75 2.55
N ASP A 172 7.10 -11.66 2.95
CA ASP A 172 7.74 -12.59 2.02
C ASP A 172 6.79 -13.76 1.77
N ALA A 173 6.20 -13.82 0.60
CA ALA A 173 5.35 -14.91 0.15
C ALA A 173 6.01 -15.72 -1.00
N ASP A 174 7.30 -15.49 -1.32
CA ASP A 174 8.10 -16.39 -2.15
C ASP A 174 8.57 -17.58 -1.32
N VAL A 175 7.61 -18.38 -0.89
CA VAL A 175 7.84 -19.56 -0.02
C VAL A 175 8.66 -20.66 -0.68
N LEU A 176 8.85 -20.60 -2.00
CA LEU A 176 9.68 -21.53 -2.76
C LEU A 176 11.16 -21.15 -2.73
N LYS A 177 11.45 -19.85 -2.76
CA LYS A 177 12.80 -19.29 -2.72
C LYS A 177 12.83 -18.02 -1.89
N PRO A 178 12.61 -18.11 -0.56
CA PRO A 178 12.59 -16.95 0.32
C PRO A 178 13.88 -16.14 0.19
N ASN A 179 13.76 -14.83 0.02
CA ASN A 179 14.94 -13.99 -0.15
C ASN A 179 14.85 -12.64 0.57
N THR A 180 13.70 -12.28 1.13
CA THR A 180 13.52 -10.98 1.78
C THR A 180 14.43 -10.80 2.99
N LEU A 181 14.52 -11.76 3.92
CA LEU A 181 15.42 -11.67 5.07
C LEU A 181 16.88 -11.61 4.64
N ARG A 182 17.28 -12.45 3.69
CA ARG A 182 18.65 -12.44 3.15
C ARG A 182 19.00 -11.10 2.51
N THR A 183 18.05 -10.50 1.77
CA THR A 183 18.19 -9.19 1.15
C THR A 183 18.39 -8.10 2.21
N LEU A 184 17.68 -8.21 3.34
CA LEU A 184 17.82 -7.31 4.49
C LEU A 184 19.04 -7.60 5.38
N GLY A 185 19.89 -8.60 5.04
CA GLY A 185 21.05 -8.99 5.84
C GLY A 185 20.69 -9.76 7.12
N LEU A 186 19.48 -10.32 7.20
CA LEU A 186 18.94 -10.98 8.39
C LEU A 186 19.01 -12.50 8.27
N ARG A 187 18.97 -13.17 9.44
CA ARG A 187 18.92 -14.64 9.51
C ARG A 187 17.48 -15.13 9.30
N GLU A 188 17.37 -16.35 8.77
CA GLU A 188 16.09 -17.04 8.61
C GLU A 188 15.34 -17.16 9.94
N ARG A 189 14.03 -17.01 9.90
CA ARG A 189 13.08 -17.07 11.02
C ARG A 189 11.78 -17.74 10.57
N SER A 190 11.02 -18.22 11.53
CA SER A 190 9.62 -18.63 11.34
C SER A 190 8.83 -17.47 10.75
N GLY A 191 7.84 -17.76 9.92
CA GLY A 191 7.11 -16.74 9.18
C GLY A 191 5.71 -17.18 8.77
N LEU A 192 5.30 -16.75 7.59
CA LEU A 192 3.97 -16.96 7.04
C LEU A 192 3.58 -18.46 7.02
N MET A 193 4.52 -19.32 6.62
CA MET A 193 4.22 -20.75 6.50
C MET A 193 3.94 -21.42 7.84
N GLU A 194 4.65 -21.08 8.92
CA GLU A 194 4.38 -21.61 10.27
C GLU A 194 3.01 -21.18 10.77
N TYR A 195 2.56 -19.96 10.43
CA TYR A 195 1.20 -19.52 10.73
C TYR A 195 0.16 -20.30 9.94
N LEU A 196 0.33 -20.45 8.64
CA LEU A 196 -0.62 -21.17 7.77
C LEU A 196 -0.68 -22.67 8.08
N LEU A 197 0.39 -23.25 8.61
CA LEU A 197 0.43 -24.64 9.08
C LEU A 197 -0.21 -24.81 10.47
N GLY A 198 -0.48 -23.73 11.19
CA GLY A 198 -1.01 -23.74 12.55
C GLY A 198 0.04 -24.05 13.62
N ASP A 199 1.34 -23.98 13.28
CA ASP A 199 2.43 -24.14 14.25
C ASP A 199 2.50 -22.95 15.22
N VAL A 200 2.06 -21.76 14.77
CA VAL A 200 1.84 -20.57 15.58
C VAL A 200 0.36 -20.16 15.49
N LYS A 201 -0.19 -19.66 16.60
CA LYS A 201 -1.63 -19.36 16.69
C LYS A 201 -1.96 -17.96 16.20
N HIS A 202 -1.03 -17.03 16.38
CA HIS A 202 -1.26 -15.62 16.07
C HIS A 202 -0.20 -15.11 15.11
N ILE A 203 -0.62 -14.38 14.07
CA ILE A 203 0.32 -13.81 13.08
C ILE A 203 1.33 -12.85 13.72
N GLY A 204 0.96 -12.23 14.86
CA GLY A 204 1.86 -11.38 15.65
C GLY A 204 3.13 -12.08 16.14
N GLU A 205 3.11 -13.43 16.30
CA GLU A 205 4.28 -14.21 16.73
C GLU A 205 5.38 -14.28 15.66
N VAL A 206 5.00 -14.14 14.39
CA VAL A 206 5.89 -14.15 13.22
C VAL A 206 5.96 -12.81 12.49
N MET A 207 5.35 -11.78 13.05
CA MET A 207 5.44 -10.40 12.58
C MET A 207 6.51 -9.65 13.38
N PHE A 208 7.64 -9.37 12.76
CA PHE A 208 8.78 -8.76 13.42
C PHE A 208 8.80 -7.25 13.25
N ARG A 209 9.04 -6.51 14.31
CA ARG A 209 9.38 -5.08 14.26
C ARG A 209 10.83 -4.92 13.78
N SER A 210 11.14 -3.81 13.12
CA SER A 210 12.52 -3.47 12.76
C SER A 210 12.98 -2.23 13.54
N ASN A 211 14.29 -1.91 13.39
CA ASN A 211 14.84 -0.63 13.85
C ASN A 211 14.35 0.56 12.99
N ILE A 212 13.67 0.29 11.88
CA ILE A 212 12.93 1.28 11.08
C ILE A 212 11.50 1.27 11.62
N GLU A 213 11.14 2.30 12.41
CA GLU A 213 9.95 2.37 13.25
C GLU A 213 8.65 1.95 12.56
N LYS A 214 8.46 2.36 11.31
CA LYS A 214 7.23 2.12 10.53
C LYS A 214 7.27 0.87 9.67
N LEU A 215 8.36 0.10 9.71
CA LEU A 215 8.53 -1.13 8.94
C LEU A 215 8.37 -2.36 9.84
N ARG A 216 7.41 -3.21 9.48
CA ARG A 216 7.30 -4.57 10.01
C ARG A 216 7.53 -5.58 8.89
N VAL A 217 8.03 -6.76 9.24
CA VAL A 217 8.36 -7.82 8.28
C VAL A 217 7.76 -9.14 8.75
N ILE A 218 7.09 -9.86 7.84
CA ILE A 218 6.73 -11.26 8.01
C ILE A 218 7.58 -12.07 7.03
N PRO A 219 8.50 -12.90 7.52
CA PRO A 219 9.27 -13.81 6.68
C PRO A 219 8.38 -14.87 6.03
N ALA A 220 8.89 -15.53 4.99
CA ALA A 220 8.20 -16.66 4.37
C ALA A 220 8.07 -17.86 5.31
N GLY A 221 9.06 -18.06 6.19
CA GLY A 221 9.18 -19.26 6.99
C GLY A 221 9.78 -20.44 6.22
N ARG A 222 9.50 -21.66 6.65
CA ARG A 222 10.03 -22.88 6.03
C ARG A 222 9.27 -23.23 4.74
N SER A 223 9.98 -23.77 3.76
CA SER A 223 9.33 -24.32 2.56
C SER A 223 8.47 -25.54 2.90
N HIS A 224 7.32 -25.66 2.25
CA HIS A 224 6.38 -26.78 2.45
C HIS A 224 5.81 -27.24 1.11
N HIS A 225 5.57 -28.56 0.96
CA HIS A 225 5.07 -29.15 -0.28
C HIS A 225 3.62 -28.78 -0.62
N LEU A 226 2.83 -28.33 0.36
CA LEU A 226 1.46 -27.84 0.18
C LEU A 226 1.41 -26.30 0.18
N SER A 227 2.47 -25.63 -0.28
CA SER A 227 2.54 -24.17 -0.28
C SER A 227 1.38 -23.52 -1.04
N THR A 228 1.04 -24.06 -2.21
CA THR A 228 -0.06 -23.53 -3.03
C THR A 228 -1.40 -23.63 -2.30
N GLU A 229 -1.69 -24.78 -1.70
CA GLU A 229 -2.93 -25.05 -0.95
C GLU A 229 -3.02 -24.21 0.31
N LEU A 230 -1.91 -24.04 1.00
CA LEU A 230 -1.85 -23.21 2.21
C LEU A 230 -2.05 -21.73 1.88
N LEU A 231 -1.44 -21.23 0.83
CA LEU A 231 -1.65 -19.86 0.35
C LEU A 231 -3.08 -19.65 -0.19
N ALA A 232 -3.76 -20.70 -0.66
CA ALA A 232 -5.15 -20.67 -1.10
C ALA A 232 -6.15 -20.93 0.03
N SER A 233 -5.69 -21.17 1.27
CA SER A 233 -6.53 -21.55 2.39
C SER A 233 -7.40 -20.41 2.92
N GLY A 234 -8.45 -20.79 3.69
CA GLY A 234 -9.28 -19.85 4.45
C GLY A 234 -8.46 -19.00 5.42
N ALA A 235 -7.45 -19.59 6.08
CA ALA A 235 -6.56 -18.88 6.98
C ALA A 235 -5.80 -17.74 6.29
N MET A 236 -5.32 -17.95 5.06
CA MET A 236 -4.69 -16.88 4.26
C MET A 236 -5.71 -15.81 3.89
N HIS A 237 -6.93 -16.19 3.52
CA HIS A 237 -7.99 -15.24 3.20
C HIS A 237 -8.37 -14.36 4.41
N GLU A 238 -8.51 -14.96 5.58
CA GLU A 238 -8.76 -14.24 6.84
C GLU A 238 -7.62 -13.28 7.17
N LEU A 239 -6.37 -13.74 7.01
CA LEU A 239 -5.17 -12.92 7.24
C LEU A 239 -5.13 -11.69 6.32
N ILE A 240 -5.40 -11.86 5.03
CA ILE A 240 -5.45 -10.75 4.07
C ILE A 240 -6.59 -9.80 4.41
N THR A 241 -7.75 -10.31 4.81
CA THR A 241 -8.88 -9.49 5.24
C THR A 241 -8.51 -8.66 6.48
N GLU A 242 -7.83 -9.26 7.46
CA GLU A 242 -7.30 -8.54 8.61
C GLU A 242 -6.32 -7.45 8.18
N PHE A 243 -5.37 -7.75 7.29
CA PHE A 243 -4.39 -6.78 6.82
C PHE A 243 -5.02 -5.63 6.04
N SER A 244 -6.08 -5.87 5.29
CA SER A 244 -6.74 -4.84 4.48
C SER A 244 -7.64 -3.91 5.28
N THR A 245 -8.25 -4.41 6.37
CA THR A 245 -9.32 -3.70 7.10
C THR A 245 -8.91 -3.13 8.45
N ARG A 246 -7.99 -3.80 9.16
CA ARG A 246 -7.68 -3.46 10.56
C ARG A 246 -6.96 -2.13 10.73
N TYR A 247 -6.17 -1.70 9.74
CA TYR A 247 -5.32 -0.52 9.86
C TYR A 247 -5.45 0.37 8.62
N ALA A 248 -6.10 1.52 8.78
CA ALA A 248 -6.39 2.45 7.69
C ALA A 248 -5.14 3.15 7.12
N ASP A 249 -4.02 3.15 7.84
CA ASP A 249 -2.75 3.80 7.48
C ASP A 249 -1.69 2.83 6.96
N ARG A 250 -1.98 1.52 6.97
CA ARG A 250 -0.99 0.48 6.65
C ARG A 250 -1.05 0.06 5.20
N VAL A 251 0.12 0.04 4.57
CA VAL A 251 0.36 -0.60 3.27
C VAL A 251 0.96 -1.98 3.50
N VAL A 252 0.47 -2.97 2.80
CA VAL A 252 1.03 -4.34 2.81
C VAL A 252 1.68 -4.60 1.46
N ILE A 253 2.97 -4.90 1.48
CA ILE A 253 3.74 -5.29 0.29
C ILE A 253 3.99 -6.79 0.38
N ILE A 254 3.53 -7.52 -0.62
CA ILE A 254 3.71 -8.97 -0.71
C ILE A 254 4.76 -9.25 -1.78
N ASP A 255 5.97 -9.67 -1.37
CA ASP A 255 6.99 -10.19 -2.29
C ASP A 255 6.60 -11.62 -2.70
N THR A 256 6.39 -11.85 -3.99
CA THR A 256 5.84 -13.11 -4.49
C THR A 256 6.80 -13.81 -5.45
N PRO A 257 6.66 -15.12 -5.71
CA PRO A 257 7.38 -15.78 -6.78
C PRO A 257 7.12 -15.16 -8.15
N PRO A 258 7.94 -15.46 -9.19
CA PRO A 258 7.62 -15.11 -10.56
C PRO A 258 6.29 -15.73 -10.97
N ILE A 259 5.46 -14.98 -11.74
CA ILE A 259 4.09 -15.42 -12.01
C ILE A 259 3.98 -16.47 -13.11
N ILE A 260 4.98 -16.56 -14.03
CA ILE A 260 4.96 -17.54 -15.09
C ILE A 260 5.43 -18.90 -14.57
N GLY A 261 4.53 -19.89 -14.62
CA GLY A 261 4.82 -21.28 -14.25
C GLY A 261 4.78 -21.57 -12.75
N ILE A 262 4.37 -20.60 -11.91
CA ILE A 262 4.27 -20.75 -10.45
C ILE A 262 2.83 -20.43 -10.03
N ASN A 263 2.15 -21.41 -9.45
CA ASN A 263 0.74 -21.29 -9.09
C ASN A 263 0.51 -20.42 -7.85
N GLU A 264 1.45 -20.41 -6.91
CA GLU A 264 1.42 -19.60 -5.69
C GLU A 264 1.20 -18.11 -6.02
N SER A 265 1.88 -17.61 -7.05
CA SER A 265 1.75 -16.21 -7.47
C SER A 265 0.37 -15.90 -8.04
N ALA A 266 -0.22 -16.84 -8.79
CA ALA A 266 -1.57 -16.67 -9.33
C ALA A 266 -2.63 -16.68 -8.20
N VAL A 267 -2.43 -17.50 -7.17
CA VAL A 267 -3.29 -17.51 -5.97
C VAL A 267 -3.18 -16.17 -5.23
N LEU A 268 -1.97 -15.71 -4.98
CA LEU A 268 -1.71 -14.45 -4.27
C LEU A 268 -2.26 -13.23 -5.03
N ALA A 269 -2.30 -13.27 -6.38
CA ALA A 269 -2.87 -12.21 -7.19
C ALA A 269 -4.37 -11.95 -6.93
N ASN A 270 -5.11 -12.94 -6.42
CA ASN A 270 -6.53 -12.78 -6.09
C ASN A 270 -6.76 -11.97 -4.80
N PHE A 271 -5.73 -11.78 -3.99
CA PHE A 271 -5.81 -11.06 -2.72
C PHE A 271 -5.39 -9.60 -2.84
N ALA A 272 -4.59 -9.25 -3.83
CA ALA A 272 -4.02 -7.91 -3.98
C ALA A 272 -4.92 -7.00 -4.81
N GLY A 273 -5.05 -5.74 -4.39
CA GLY A 273 -5.72 -4.71 -5.18
C GLY A 273 -4.80 -4.05 -6.20
N GLN A 274 -3.48 -4.19 -6.01
CA GLN A 274 -2.49 -3.63 -6.92
C GLN A 274 -1.36 -4.64 -7.19
N ALA A 275 -0.83 -4.63 -8.41
CA ALA A 275 0.38 -5.38 -8.77
C ALA A 275 1.46 -4.46 -9.31
N VAL A 276 2.67 -4.66 -8.83
CA VAL A 276 3.91 -4.12 -9.41
C VAL A 276 4.60 -5.26 -10.13
N VAL A 277 4.59 -5.22 -11.46
CA VAL A 277 5.27 -6.20 -12.30
C VAL A 277 6.66 -5.67 -12.63
N VAL A 278 7.68 -6.32 -12.07
CA VAL A 278 9.08 -5.94 -12.29
C VAL A 278 9.57 -6.57 -13.59
N VAL A 279 10.14 -5.74 -14.45
CA VAL A 279 10.72 -6.15 -15.75
C VAL A 279 12.19 -5.75 -15.80
N GLU A 280 13.05 -6.62 -16.31
CA GLU A 280 14.48 -6.35 -16.48
C GLU A 280 14.72 -5.76 -17.86
N GLU A 281 15.33 -4.55 -17.94
CA GLU A 281 15.67 -3.91 -19.20
C GLU A 281 16.58 -4.80 -20.05
N GLY A 282 16.26 -4.88 -21.36
CA GLY A 282 17.03 -5.67 -22.32
C GLY A 282 16.91 -7.20 -22.20
N ARG A 283 16.23 -7.72 -21.15
CA ARG A 283 16.10 -9.16 -20.91
C ARG A 283 14.65 -9.66 -20.91
N SER A 284 13.74 -8.94 -20.28
CA SER A 284 12.32 -9.32 -20.23
C SER A 284 11.68 -9.21 -21.62
N LYS A 285 11.08 -10.28 -22.09
CA LYS A 285 10.40 -10.31 -23.41
C LYS A 285 8.97 -9.80 -23.26
N LEU A 286 8.49 -9.01 -24.22
CA LEU A 286 7.11 -8.53 -24.23
C LEU A 286 6.09 -9.68 -24.13
N SER A 287 6.34 -10.79 -24.83
CA SER A 287 5.47 -11.98 -24.74
C SER A 287 5.42 -12.61 -23.34
N ASP A 288 6.46 -12.47 -22.53
CA ASP A 288 6.45 -12.93 -21.14
C ASP A 288 5.69 -11.94 -20.24
N ILE A 289 5.83 -10.64 -20.50
CA ILE A 289 5.07 -9.60 -19.80
C ILE A 289 3.56 -9.78 -20.07
N GLU A 290 3.16 -9.99 -21.32
CA GLU A 290 1.77 -10.26 -21.69
C GLU A 290 1.21 -11.47 -20.94
N LYS A 291 1.94 -12.60 -20.94
CA LYS A 291 1.57 -13.80 -20.18
C LYS A 291 1.51 -13.59 -18.66
N ALA A 292 2.38 -12.73 -18.14
CA ALA A 292 2.35 -12.38 -16.72
C ALA A 292 1.07 -11.61 -16.38
N VAL A 293 0.70 -10.62 -17.20
CA VAL A 293 -0.53 -9.82 -17.02
C VAL A 293 -1.80 -10.70 -17.15
N GLU A 294 -1.83 -11.63 -18.10
CA GLU A 294 -2.96 -12.57 -18.27
C GLU A 294 -3.23 -13.45 -17.03
N ARG A 295 -2.24 -13.62 -16.15
CA ARG A 295 -2.34 -14.40 -14.91
C ARG A 295 -2.71 -13.57 -13.68
N LEU A 296 -2.69 -12.25 -13.80
CA LEU A 296 -3.12 -11.35 -12.75
C LEU A 296 -4.63 -11.19 -12.76
N ASN A 297 -5.19 -10.81 -11.62
CA ASN A 297 -6.61 -10.49 -11.53
C ASN A 297 -6.90 -9.25 -12.41
N PRO A 298 -7.88 -9.32 -13.35
CA PRO A 298 -8.19 -8.20 -14.24
C PRO A 298 -8.73 -6.96 -13.53
N ASP A 299 -9.23 -7.09 -12.30
CA ASP A 299 -9.82 -6.00 -11.54
C ASP A 299 -8.79 -5.25 -10.68
N MET A 300 -7.52 -5.70 -10.66
CA MET A 300 -6.46 -5.01 -9.92
C MET A 300 -5.78 -3.90 -10.74
N ALA A 301 -5.22 -2.92 -10.06
CA ALA A 301 -4.38 -1.91 -10.71
C ALA A 301 -2.98 -2.49 -10.97
N ILE A 302 -2.56 -2.54 -12.24
CA ILE A 302 -1.27 -3.11 -12.65
C ILE A 302 -0.33 -1.98 -13.05
N GLY A 303 0.85 -1.92 -12.40
CA GLY A 303 1.96 -1.03 -12.75
C GLY A 303 3.21 -1.82 -13.13
N PHE A 304 4.06 -1.22 -13.97
CA PHE A 304 5.34 -1.82 -14.37
C PHE A 304 6.49 -0.99 -13.80
N VAL A 305 7.51 -1.71 -13.30
CA VAL A 305 8.78 -1.12 -12.88
C VAL A 305 9.88 -1.73 -13.74
N VAL A 306 10.57 -0.88 -14.50
CA VAL A 306 11.77 -1.29 -15.24
C VAL A 306 12.95 -1.26 -14.30
N ASN A 307 13.57 -2.41 -14.11
CA ASN A 307 14.70 -2.59 -13.21
C ASN A 307 15.98 -2.90 -14.00
N LYS A 308 17.13 -2.70 -13.37
CA LYS A 308 18.47 -2.92 -13.95
C LYS A 308 18.70 -2.12 -15.23
N SER A 309 18.21 -0.86 -15.25
CA SER A 309 18.41 0.01 -16.41
C SER A 309 19.90 0.26 -16.67
N LEU A 310 20.30 0.08 -17.92
CA LEU A 310 21.69 0.23 -18.36
C LEU A 310 22.08 1.69 -18.61
N ASN A 311 21.11 2.59 -18.75
CA ASN A 311 21.31 3.96 -19.20
C ASN A 311 21.18 5.02 -18.09
N SER A 312 21.40 4.66 -16.84
CA SER A 312 21.16 5.57 -15.70
C SER A 312 22.10 6.79 -15.62
N SER A 313 23.21 6.83 -16.36
CA SER A 313 24.20 7.91 -16.22
C SER A 313 24.22 9.00 -17.30
N GLU A 314 23.64 8.78 -18.48
CA GLU A 314 23.76 9.77 -19.58
C GLU A 314 22.44 10.49 -19.97
N GLN A 315 21.29 10.00 -19.58
CA GLN A 315 19.99 10.61 -19.92
C GLN A 315 19.34 11.44 -18.80
N THR A 316 19.97 11.59 -17.66
CA THR A 316 19.46 12.41 -16.53
C THR A 316 19.45 13.91 -16.84
N GLY A 317 19.92 14.32 -18.01
CA GLY A 317 19.88 15.72 -18.47
C GLY A 317 18.49 16.27 -18.86
N TYR A 318 17.45 15.41 -18.99
CA TYR A 318 16.16 15.87 -19.55
C TYR A 318 15.05 16.12 -18.50
N TYR A 319 15.24 15.73 -17.25
CA TYR A 319 14.29 16.00 -16.16
C TYR A 319 14.86 16.88 -15.04
N GLY A 320 15.98 17.56 -15.30
CA GLY A 320 16.49 18.59 -14.41
C GLY A 320 15.65 19.86 -14.52
N TYR A 321 14.61 20.02 -13.73
CA TYR A 321 14.06 21.33 -13.42
C TYR A 321 15.16 22.14 -12.74
N HIS A 322 15.85 22.98 -13.52
CA HIS A 322 16.70 24.02 -13.01
C HIS A 322 15.84 25.01 -12.22
N TYR A 323 15.82 24.85 -10.93
CA TYR A 323 15.38 25.91 -10.04
C TYR A 323 16.47 26.98 -10.07
N TYR A 324 16.32 27.97 -10.93
CA TYR A 324 17.11 29.20 -10.89
C TYR A 324 16.67 29.98 -9.65
N GLY A 325 17.35 29.74 -8.52
CA GLY A 325 17.42 30.67 -7.41
C GLY A 325 18.29 31.84 -7.86
N SER A 326 17.67 32.96 -8.13
CA SER A 326 18.36 34.23 -8.42
C SER A 326 18.93 34.79 -7.13
N ASP A 327 20.14 34.45 -6.79
CA ASP A 327 20.95 35.27 -5.91
C ASP A 327 21.63 36.36 -6.78
N ARG A 328 20.99 37.52 -6.82
CA ARG A 328 21.64 38.76 -7.26
C ARG A 328 22.47 39.24 -6.07
N GLU A 329 23.73 38.86 -6.02
CA GLU A 329 24.76 39.64 -5.33
C GLU A 329 25.28 40.70 -6.32
N GLY A 330 25.26 41.95 -5.84
CA GLY A 330 25.60 43.13 -6.63
C GLY A 330 27.09 43.17 -6.99
N GLU A 331 27.37 43.30 -8.26
CA GLU A 331 28.65 43.81 -8.73
C GLU A 331 28.54 45.33 -8.90
N GLU A 332 29.29 46.06 -8.05
CA GLU A 332 29.56 47.47 -8.18
C GLU A 332 30.47 47.70 -9.41
N GLU A 333 29.98 48.48 -10.40
CA GLU A 333 30.79 48.99 -11.48
C GLU A 333 31.81 50.01 -10.95
N PRO A 334 33.10 49.91 -11.33
CA PRO A 334 34.07 50.98 -11.02
C PRO A 334 33.90 52.18 -11.98
N ALA A 335 33.84 53.38 -11.38
CA ALA A 335 33.73 54.65 -12.08
C ALA A 335 34.92 54.95 -13.00
N PRO A 336 34.69 55.63 -14.15
CA PRO A 336 35.75 55.99 -15.08
C PRO A 336 36.64 57.11 -14.53
N LYS A 337 37.95 56.89 -14.60
CA LYS A 337 38.97 57.91 -14.29
C LYS A 337 39.09 58.86 -15.45
N ALA A 338 39.10 60.17 -15.07
CA ALA A 338 39.41 61.32 -15.97
C ALA A 338 40.86 61.28 -16.43
#